data_3395361359bff5846294ce8d942674f7
#
_entry.id   3395361359bff5846294ce8d942674f7
#
_cell.length_a   1.000
_cell.length_b   1.000
_cell.length_c   1.000
_cell.angle_alpha   90.00
_cell.angle_beta   90.00
_cell.angle_gamma   90.00
#
_symmetry.space_group_name_H-M   'P 1'
#
loop_
_entity.id
_entity.type
_entity.pdbx_description
1 polymer ?
#
loop_
_entity_poly.entity_id
_entity_poly.type
_entity_poly.pdbx_seq_one_letter_code
_entity_poly.pdbx_strand_id
1 'polypeptide(L)'
;MRKLVYIASPLSGDVEQNLDFARQACLSAIAQGVTPFAPHLLYPQMLDDDDPAQRELGMKMGEQMLSLCDELWLCGDRISPGMASELKLAEDLGVPVQRVGTEEILNSALDDLRWEEGPEQQPGPSMVSLC
;
A
#
# COMPACT_ATOMS: atom_id res chain seq x y z
N MET A 1 19.90 -0.84 -0.63
CA MET A 1 18.66 -0.28 -1.25
C MET A 1 17.45 -0.89 -0.60
N ARG A 2 16.41 -0.09 -0.38
CA ARG A 2 15.18 -0.57 0.24
C ARG A 2 14.44 -1.52 -0.70
N LYS A 3 13.80 -2.54 -0.15
CA LYS A 3 12.95 -3.41 -0.94
C LYS A 3 11.70 -2.65 -1.39
N LEU A 4 11.23 -2.95 -2.60
CA LEU A 4 9.98 -2.42 -3.11
C LEU A 4 8.88 -3.41 -2.75
N VAL A 5 7.88 -2.97 -1.99
CA VAL A 5 6.83 -3.82 -1.46
C VAL A 5 5.47 -3.36 -1.98
N TYR A 6 4.73 -4.28 -2.57
CA TYR A 6 3.37 -4.02 -3.04
C TYR A 6 2.42 -4.19 -1.86
N ILE A 7 1.66 -3.15 -1.54
CA ILE A 7 0.72 -3.15 -0.43
C ILE A 7 -0.68 -3.49 -0.96
N ALA A 8 -1.14 -4.69 -0.65
CA ALA A 8 -2.48 -5.14 -1.01
C ALA A 8 -3.39 -4.98 0.19
N SER A 9 -4.51 -4.29 0.01
CA SER A 9 -5.47 -4.01 1.08
C SER A 9 -6.87 -3.92 0.48
N PRO A 10 -7.94 -4.02 1.32
CA PRO A 10 -9.30 -3.86 0.81
C PRO A 10 -9.56 -2.45 0.31
N LEU A 11 -10.44 -2.30 -0.68
CA LEU A 11 -10.91 -1.00 -1.15
C LEU A 11 -12.41 -0.88 -1.10
N SER A 12 -13.14 -1.83 -1.67
CA SER A 12 -14.60 -1.75 -1.74
C SER A 12 -15.24 -1.90 -0.36
N GLY A 13 -16.43 -1.35 -0.21
CA GLY A 13 -17.12 -1.24 1.06
C GLY A 13 -17.00 0.19 1.56
N ASP A 14 -16.47 0.40 2.75
CA ASP A 14 -16.19 1.74 3.27
C ASP A 14 -14.87 2.23 2.67
N VAL A 15 -14.97 2.85 1.51
CA VAL A 15 -13.79 3.25 0.74
C VAL A 15 -12.91 4.24 1.51
N GLU A 16 -13.51 5.21 2.18
CA GLU A 16 -12.74 6.20 2.93
C GLU A 16 -11.93 5.56 4.05
N GLN A 17 -12.56 4.68 4.82
CA GLN A 17 -11.88 3.98 5.88
C GLN A 17 -10.80 3.04 5.33
N ASN A 18 -11.07 2.40 4.19
CA ASN A 18 -10.10 1.51 3.57
C ASN A 18 -8.90 2.27 3.03
N LEU A 19 -9.09 3.49 2.51
CA LEU A 19 -7.97 4.32 2.10
C LEU A 19 -7.12 4.77 3.29
N ASP A 20 -7.75 5.10 4.40
CA ASP A 20 -7.01 5.43 5.62
C ASP A 20 -6.18 4.23 6.08
N PHE A 21 -6.75 3.05 6.03
CA PHE A 21 -6.02 1.85 6.40
C PHE A 21 -4.83 1.60 5.48
N ALA A 22 -5.00 1.84 4.18
CA ALA A 22 -3.90 1.70 3.23
C ALA A 22 -2.76 2.69 3.55
N ARG A 23 -3.10 3.91 3.95
CA ARG A 23 -2.09 4.89 4.37
C ARG A 23 -1.34 4.42 5.60
N GLN A 24 -2.06 3.86 6.58
CA GLN A 24 -1.44 3.33 7.78
C GLN A 24 -0.49 2.17 7.45
N ALA A 25 -0.91 1.31 6.53
CA ALA A 25 -0.08 0.19 6.09
C ALA A 25 1.22 0.70 5.44
N CYS A 26 1.11 1.73 4.62
CA CYS A 26 2.29 2.33 3.99
C CYS A 26 3.22 2.98 5.03
N LEU A 27 2.68 3.69 6.01
CA LEU A 27 3.49 4.27 7.07
C LEU A 27 4.23 3.19 7.85
N SER A 28 3.55 2.11 8.18
CA SER A 28 4.16 0.98 8.86
C SER A 28 5.31 0.39 8.02
N ALA A 29 5.08 0.25 6.72
CA ALA A 29 6.09 -0.28 5.82
C ALA A 29 7.32 0.62 5.75
N ILE A 30 7.10 1.93 5.61
CA ILE A 30 8.19 2.91 5.56
C ILE A 30 9.06 2.80 6.83
N ALA A 31 8.41 2.68 7.97
CA ALA A 31 9.09 2.56 9.24
C ALA A 31 9.93 1.31 9.34
N GLN A 32 9.49 0.23 8.69
CA GLN A 32 10.23 -1.02 8.68
C GLN A 32 11.37 -1.03 7.67
N GLY A 33 11.56 0.06 6.94
CA GLY A 33 12.69 0.21 6.05
C GLY A 33 12.45 -0.24 4.62
N VAL A 34 11.19 -0.44 4.22
CA VAL A 34 10.87 -0.80 2.84
C VAL A 34 10.19 0.37 2.12
N THR A 35 10.11 0.28 0.80
CA THR A 35 9.45 1.28 -0.01
C THR A 35 8.10 0.72 -0.46
N PRO A 36 6.98 1.25 0.08
CA PRO A 36 5.66 0.72 -0.26
C PRO A 36 5.11 1.28 -1.57
N PHE A 37 4.38 0.46 -2.29
CA PHE A 37 3.55 0.88 -3.39
C PHE A 37 2.13 0.38 -3.12
N ALA A 38 1.17 1.30 -2.98
CA ALA A 38 -0.22 0.97 -2.71
C ALA A 38 -1.09 1.48 -3.85
N PRO A 39 -1.56 0.59 -4.74
CA PRO A 39 -2.33 1.03 -5.90
C PRO A 39 -3.63 1.74 -5.53
N HIS A 40 -4.23 1.37 -4.39
CA HIS A 40 -5.49 2.00 -3.95
C HIS A 40 -5.29 3.46 -3.55
N LEU A 41 -4.08 3.88 -3.22
CA LEU A 41 -3.80 5.27 -2.90
C LEU A 41 -3.49 6.10 -4.15
N LEU A 42 -3.33 5.45 -5.29
CA LEU A 42 -2.93 6.12 -6.51
C LEU A 42 -4.00 6.09 -7.59
N TYR A 43 -4.38 4.91 -8.07
CA TYR A 43 -5.24 4.82 -9.25
C TYR A 43 -6.67 5.31 -9.04
N PRO A 44 -7.33 5.06 -7.88
CA PRO A 44 -8.68 5.59 -7.68
C PRO A 44 -8.76 7.11 -7.64
N GLN A 45 -7.63 7.80 -7.52
CA GLN A 45 -7.59 9.26 -7.60
C GLN A 45 -7.78 9.74 -9.03
N MET A 46 -7.55 8.88 -10.01
CA MET A 46 -7.56 9.26 -11.42
C MET A 46 -8.55 8.45 -12.26
N LEU A 47 -8.80 7.20 -11.87
CA LEU A 47 -9.64 6.29 -12.64
C LEU A 47 -10.94 6.05 -11.89
N ASP A 48 -12.03 5.92 -12.67
CA ASP A 48 -13.35 5.61 -12.13
C ASP A 48 -13.47 4.08 -12.01
N ASP A 49 -13.50 3.59 -10.77
CA ASP A 49 -13.57 2.16 -10.50
C ASP A 49 -14.92 1.55 -10.87
N ASP A 50 -15.95 2.41 -11.06
CA ASP A 50 -17.26 1.95 -11.50
C ASP A 50 -17.33 1.74 -13.01
N ASP A 51 -16.37 2.28 -13.76
CA ASP A 51 -16.29 2.08 -15.20
C ASP A 51 -15.45 0.81 -15.46
N PRO A 52 -16.05 -0.25 -16.05
CA PRO A 52 -15.33 -1.51 -16.24
C PRO A 52 -14.03 -1.38 -17.01
N ALA A 53 -13.98 -0.50 -18.02
CA ALA A 53 -12.75 -0.33 -18.81
C ALA A 53 -11.65 0.34 -18.00
N GLN A 54 -12.00 1.34 -17.19
CA GLN A 54 -11.02 2.02 -16.35
C GLN A 54 -10.56 1.13 -15.20
N ARG A 55 -11.48 0.34 -14.64
CA ARG A 55 -11.13 -0.61 -13.60
C ARG A 55 -10.15 -1.65 -14.12
N GLU A 56 -10.39 -2.17 -15.31
CA GLU A 56 -9.49 -3.14 -15.93
C GLU A 56 -8.10 -2.56 -16.17
N LEU A 57 -8.04 -1.30 -16.63
CA LEU A 57 -6.76 -0.63 -16.83
C LEU A 57 -6.00 -0.49 -15.52
N GLY A 58 -6.68 -0.09 -14.45
CA GLY A 58 -6.05 0.01 -13.14
C GLY A 58 -5.51 -1.31 -12.66
N MET A 59 -6.26 -2.40 -12.87
CA MET A 59 -5.81 -3.73 -12.50
C MET A 59 -4.56 -4.14 -13.30
N LYS A 60 -4.52 -3.85 -14.59
CA LYS A 60 -3.35 -4.19 -15.42
C LYS A 60 -2.11 -3.41 -15.00
N MET A 61 -2.27 -2.14 -14.66
CA MET A 61 -1.16 -1.35 -14.17
C MET A 61 -0.66 -1.86 -12.83
N GLY A 62 -1.59 -2.27 -11.96
CA GLY A 62 -1.22 -2.89 -10.68
C GLY A 62 -0.44 -4.18 -10.88
N GLU A 63 -0.88 -5.03 -11.83
CA GLU A 63 -0.17 -6.26 -12.15
C GLU A 63 1.26 -5.98 -12.63
N GLN A 64 1.41 -4.97 -13.46
CA GLN A 64 2.73 -4.58 -13.95
C GLN A 64 3.63 -4.15 -12.79
N MET A 65 3.10 -3.34 -11.88
CA MET A 65 3.86 -2.90 -10.72
C MET A 65 4.21 -4.05 -9.79
N LEU A 66 3.28 -4.99 -9.59
CA LEU A 66 3.56 -6.15 -8.75
C LEU A 66 4.71 -6.97 -9.30
N SER A 67 4.81 -7.09 -10.61
CA SER A 67 5.91 -7.85 -11.25
C SER A 67 7.27 -7.22 -10.99
N LEU A 68 7.30 -5.94 -10.63
CA LEU A 68 8.54 -5.21 -10.34
C LEU A 68 8.87 -5.16 -8.85
N CYS A 69 7.92 -5.58 -7.99
CA CYS A 69 8.12 -5.52 -6.56
C CYS A 69 8.89 -6.72 -6.03
N ASP A 70 9.59 -6.52 -4.93
CA ASP A 70 10.34 -7.59 -4.28
C ASP A 70 9.45 -8.47 -3.42
N GLU A 71 8.37 -7.92 -2.88
CA GLU A 71 7.44 -8.66 -2.01
C GLU A 71 6.03 -8.13 -2.19
N LEU A 72 5.06 -8.98 -1.87
CA LEU A 72 3.66 -8.59 -1.74
C LEU A 72 3.28 -8.70 -0.26
N TRP A 73 2.74 -7.63 0.30
CA TRP A 73 2.20 -7.65 1.66
C TRP A 73 0.67 -7.62 1.59
N LEU A 74 0.05 -8.66 2.15
CA LEU A 74 -1.41 -8.72 2.29
C LEU A 74 -1.76 -8.12 3.64
N CYS A 75 -2.30 -6.91 3.62
CA CYS A 75 -2.50 -6.10 4.82
C CYS A 75 -3.95 -6.18 5.30
N GLY A 76 -4.10 -6.41 6.60
CA GLY A 76 -5.41 -6.52 7.22
C GLY A 76 -5.72 -7.95 7.64
N ASP A 77 -6.87 -8.11 8.30
CA ASP A 77 -7.25 -9.41 8.86
C ASP A 77 -8.10 -10.23 7.89
N ARG A 78 -8.48 -9.62 6.77
CA ARG A 78 -9.38 -10.23 5.79
C ARG A 78 -8.78 -10.08 4.40
N ILE A 79 -8.98 -11.10 3.57
CA ILE A 79 -8.55 -11.08 2.17
C ILE A 79 -9.77 -10.82 1.30
N SER A 80 -9.78 -9.67 0.63
CA SER A 80 -10.85 -9.35 -0.32
C SER A 80 -10.64 -10.14 -1.63
N PRO A 81 -11.66 -10.18 -2.51
CA PRO A 81 -11.48 -10.83 -3.82
C PRO A 81 -10.34 -10.22 -4.63
N GLY A 82 -10.17 -8.90 -4.58
CA GLY A 82 -9.05 -8.24 -5.27
C GLY A 82 -7.71 -8.67 -4.70
N MET A 83 -7.61 -8.75 -3.39
CA MET A 83 -6.39 -9.21 -2.74
C MET A 83 -6.08 -10.67 -3.08
N ALA A 84 -7.12 -11.50 -3.20
CA ALA A 84 -6.92 -12.90 -3.58
C ALA A 84 -6.36 -13.01 -4.99
N SER A 85 -6.79 -12.14 -5.90
CA SER A 85 -6.25 -12.11 -7.26
C SER A 85 -4.79 -11.67 -7.27
N GLU A 86 -4.45 -10.69 -6.44
CA GLU A 86 -3.07 -10.22 -6.32
C GLU A 86 -2.17 -11.30 -5.73
N LEU A 87 -2.69 -12.03 -4.74
CA LEU A 87 -1.97 -13.15 -4.15
C LEU A 87 -1.66 -14.22 -5.20
N LYS A 88 -2.66 -14.58 -5.99
CA LYS A 88 -2.47 -15.60 -7.03
C LYS A 88 -1.43 -15.15 -8.04
N LEU A 89 -1.49 -13.89 -8.45
CA LEU A 89 -0.51 -13.36 -9.40
C LEU A 89 0.90 -13.38 -8.82
N ALA A 90 1.04 -13.00 -7.55
CA ALA A 90 2.35 -13.03 -6.90
C ALA A 90 2.90 -14.45 -6.86
N GLU A 91 2.06 -15.43 -6.56
CA GLU A 91 2.47 -16.83 -6.57
C GLU A 91 2.93 -17.27 -7.95
N ASP A 92 2.18 -16.89 -8.99
CA ASP A 92 2.53 -17.22 -10.36
C ASP A 92 3.84 -16.58 -10.80
N LEU A 93 4.13 -15.37 -10.29
CA LEU A 93 5.35 -14.63 -10.62
C LEU A 93 6.54 -15.00 -9.73
N GLY A 94 6.31 -15.76 -8.69
CA GLY A 94 7.36 -16.08 -7.73
C GLY A 94 7.71 -14.94 -6.80
N VAL A 95 6.80 -13.97 -6.61
CA VAL A 95 7.01 -12.87 -5.68
C VAL A 95 6.66 -13.33 -4.27
N PRO A 96 7.57 -13.22 -3.30
CA PRO A 96 7.29 -13.62 -1.92
C PRO A 96 6.12 -12.85 -1.33
N VAL A 97 5.32 -13.53 -0.50
CA VAL A 97 4.11 -12.96 0.09
C VAL A 97 4.22 -12.97 1.61
N GLN A 98 3.81 -11.88 2.25
CA GLN A 98 3.75 -11.77 3.70
C GLN A 98 2.38 -11.25 4.13
N ARG A 99 1.83 -11.83 5.20
CA ARG A 99 0.60 -11.34 5.83
C ARG A 99 0.97 -10.34 6.93
N VAL A 100 0.27 -9.21 6.97
CA VAL A 100 0.49 -8.20 8.00
C VAL A 100 -0.86 -7.83 8.60
N GLY A 101 -1.04 -8.11 9.89
CA GLY A 101 -2.32 -7.92 10.56
C GLY A 101 -2.64 -6.46 10.85
N THR A 102 -3.92 -6.18 11.03
CA THR A 102 -4.41 -4.83 11.28
C THR A 102 -3.79 -4.23 12.53
N GLU A 103 -3.74 -4.98 13.62
CA GLU A 103 -3.21 -4.47 14.88
C GLU A 103 -1.72 -4.14 14.75
N GLU A 104 -0.99 -4.97 14.09
CA GLU A 104 0.45 -4.75 13.85
C GLU A 104 0.67 -3.47 13.08
N ILE A 105 -0.13 -3.23 12.04
CA ILE A 105 -0.02 -2.05 11.21
C ILE A 105 -0.31 -0.78 12.02
N LEU A 106 -1.41 -0.78 12.77
CA LEU A 106 -1.82 0.41 13.51
C LEU A 106 -0.84 0.76 14.62
N ASN A 107 -0.33 -0.24 15.32
CA ASN A 107 0.62 0.00 16.40
C ASN A 107 1.95 0.50 15.88
N SER A 108 2.44 -0.08 14.81
CA SER A 108 3.71 0.30 14.21
C SER A 108 3.64 1.73 13.67
N ALA A 109 2.57 2.07 12.97
CA ALA A 109 2.43 3.40 12.38
C ALA A 109 2.38 4.49 13.44
N LEU A 110 1.70 4.23 14.56
CA LEU A 110 1.60 5.21 15.63
C LEU A 110 2.95 5.48 16.28
N ASP A 111 3.74 4.45 16.51
CA ASP A 111 5.05 4.60 17.10
C ASP A 111 5.96 5.44 16.20
N ASP A 112 5.86 5.22 14.91
CA ASP A 112 6.67 5.96 13.96
C ASP A 112 6.28 7.42 13.85
N LEU A 113 4.99 7.70 13.91
CA LEU A 113 4.53 9.08 13.90
C LEU A 113 5.08 9.85 15.10
N ARG A 114 5.13 9.22 16.27
CA ARG A 114 5.68 9.88 17.46
C ARG A 114 7.16 10.18 17.29
N TRP A 115 7.88 9.27 16.64
CA TRP A 115 9.30 9.47 16.38
C TRP A 115 9.52 10.68 15.47
N GLU A 116 8.68 10.85 14.47
CA GLU A 116 8.83 11.92 13.50
C GLU A 116 8.40 13.28 14.03
N GLU A 117 7.74 13.33 15.17
CA GLU A 117 7.34 14.56 15.80
C GLU A 117 8.48 15.18 16.62
N GLY A 118 9.70 14.70 16.49
CA GLY A 118 10.83 15.25 17.19
C GLY A 118 11.12 16.70 16.84
N PRO A 119 11.81 17.41 17.73
CA PRO A 119 12.00 18.86 17.58
C PRO A 119 12.87 19.26 16.39
N GLU A 120 13.67 18.39 15.88
CA GLU A 120 14.56 18.71 14.75
C GLU A 120 13.85 18.63 13.41
N GLN A 121 12.58 18.29 13.38
CA GLN A 121 11.84 18.27 12.14
C GLN A 121 11.66 19.67 11.61
N GLN A 122 11.98 19.83 10.36
CA GLN A 122 11.92 21.12 9.71
C GLN A 122 10.77 21.15 8.72
N PRO A 123 9.78 21.99 8.93
CA PRO A 123 8.74 22.18 7.93
C PRO A 123 9.32 22.89 6.71
N GLY A 124 8.62 22.79 5.60
CA GLY A 124 8.91 23.66 4.50
C GLY A 124 9.73 23.05 3.39
N PRO A 125 10.87 23.63 3.02
CA PRO A 125 11.46 23.37 1.70
C PRO A 125 11.69 21.92 1.35
N SER A 126 12.09 21.10 2.32
CA SER A 126 12.35 19.70 2.05
C SER A 126 11.10 18.93 1.65
N MET A 127 9.95 19.36 2.18
CA MET A 127 8.68 18.72 1.84
C MET A 127 8.29 19.04 0.40
N VAL A 128 8.51 20.28 0.01
CA VAL A 128 8.18 20.72 -1.34
C VAL A 128 9.02 19.98 -2.37
N SER A 129 10.27 19.75 -2.07
CA SER A 129 11.18 19.12 -3.02
C SER A 129 10.84 17.66 -3.30
N LEU A 130 10.00 17.03 -2.50
CA LEU A 130 9.59 15.66 -2.73
C LEU A 130 8.53 15.55 -3.82
N CYS A 131 7.90 16.62 -4.18
CA CYS A 131 6.91 16.62 -5.26
C CYS A 131 7.52 16.84 -6.65
#